data_91b6584ae5cfe0af8b5cd200e38bb2e4
#
_entry.id   91b6584ae5cfe0af8b5cd200e38bb2e4
#
_cell.length_a   1.000
_cell.length_b   1.000
_cell.length_c   1.000
_cell.angle_alpha   90.00
_cell.angle_beta   90.00
_cell.angle_gamma   90.00
#
_symmetry.space_group_name_H-M   'P 1'
#
loop_
_entity.id
_entity.type
_entity.pdbx_description
1 polymer ?
#
loop_
_entity_poly.entity_id
_entity_poly.type
_entity_poly.pdbx_seq_one_letter_code
_entity_poly.pdbx_strand_id
1 'polypeptide(L)'
;LYVIKTNSLQWVGVYNLIGICFTAFYLWFFESIDVFVALTGLLIIIVGFVFYIYSNINSQITISKNQHLVLFVMTFSFSLSALIHWKNLEQDIPSVFIIANQEIIVFFSGLIFMLKQTELSKLKTNIPIYFKKVSLMSLVIFLALLFSFIGLKDTNPLTSSILFLASPLTTILFSSYFFKEKISVSNWLCIFIIAFGAFVVHYQTT
;
A
#
# COMPACT_ATOMS: atom_id res chain seq x y z
N LEU A 1 -0.01 -7.92 -9.95
CA LEU A 1 0.80 -8.03 -11.20
C LEU A 1 -0.07 -7.91 -12.45
N TYR A 2 -1.19 -8.65 -12.56
CA TYR A 2 -2.09 -8.58 -13.72
C TYR A 2 -2.66 -7.17 -13.94
N VAL A 3 -3.09 -6.51 -12.88
CA VAL A 3 -3.65 -5.16 -12.90
C VAL A 3 -2.58 -4.11 -13.23
N ILE A 4 -1.37 -4.26 -12.68
CA ILE A 4 -0.24 -3.34 -12.92
C ILE A 4 0.24 -3.40 -14.38
N LYS A 5 0.18 -4.59 -14.99
CA LYS A 5 0.58 -4.79 -16.39
C LYS A 5 -0.31 -4.05 -17.41
N THR A 6 -1.50 -3.60 -16.99
CA THR A 6 -2.50 -2.93 -17.83
C THR A 6 -2.60 -1.41 -17.62
N ASN A 7 -1.57 -0.77 -17.04
CA ASN A 7 -1.55 0.68 -16.75
C ASN A 7 -2.70 1.17 -15.82
N SER A 8 -3.21 0.31 -14.96
CA SER A 8 -4.34 0.62 -14.07
C SER A 8 -3.93 1.03 -12.66
N LEU A 9 -2.71 1.54 -12.46
CA LEU A 9 -2.21 1.98 -11.15
C LEU A 9 -3.11 3.06 -10.52
N GLN A 10 -3.71 3.90 -11.35
CA GLN A 10 -4.65 4.94 -10.92
C GLN A 10 -5.89 4.34 -10.24
N TRP A 11 -6.40 3.22 -10.78
CA TRP A 11 -7.54 2.52 -10.19
C TRP A 11 -7.19 1.85 -8.85
N VAL A 12 -5.96 1.39 -8.67
CA VAL A 12 -5.46 0.89 -7.37
C VAL A 12 -5.63 1.96 -6.31
N GLY A 13 -5.26 3.20 -6.62
CA GLY A 13 -5.45 4.32 -5.71
C GLY A 13 -6.92 4.58 -5.35
N VAL A 14 -7.83 4.58 -6.33
CA VAL A 14 -9.27 4.74 -6.07
C VAL A 14 -9.78 3.64 -5.13
N TYR A 15 -9.39 2.40 -5.37
CA TYR A 15 -9.79 1.29 -4.51
C TYR A 15 -9.17 1.38 -3.12
N ASN A 16 -7.95 1.90 -2.97
CA ASN A 16 -7.35 2.15 -1.65
C ASN A 16 -8.20 3.11 -0.79
N LEU A 17 -8.86 4.11 -1.39
CA LEU A 17 -9.81 4.95 -0.65
C LEU A 17 -10.98 4.14 -0.08
N ILE A 18 -11.49 3.16 -0.82
CA ILE A 18 -12.54 2.25 -0.33
C ILE A 18 -12.01 1.44 0.86
N GLY A 19 -10.75 0.97 0.78
CA GLY A 19 -10.09 0.27 1.88
C GLY A 19 -9.98 1.11 3.16
N ILE A 20 -9.64 2.39 3.02
CA ILE A 20 -9.59 3.33 4.14
C ILE A 20 -10.97 3.54 4.76
N CYS A 21 -12.00 3.71 3.94
CA CYS A 21 -13.37 3.82 4.43
C CYS A 21 -13.79 2.56 5.21
N PHE A 22 -13.43 1.38 4.72
CA PHE A 22 -13.68 0.11 5.43
C PHE A 22 -12.94 0.06 6.77
N THR A 23 -11.66 0.41 6.80
CA THR A 23 -10.86 0.47 8.04
C THR A 23 -11.45 1.47 9.03
N ALA A 24 -11.82 2.67 8.57
CA ALA A 24 -12.45 3.70 9.39
C ALA A 24 -13.77 3.21 10.00
N PHE A 25 -14.63 2.59 9.17
CA PHE A 25 -15.89 2.03 9.63
C PHE A 25 -15.70 0.96 10.70
N TYR A 26 -14.74 0.04 10.49
CA TYR A 26 -14.42 -1.00 11.47
C TYR A 26 -13.97 -0.41 12.80
N LEU A 27 -13.02 0.52 12.78
CA LEU A 27 -12.48 1.15 13.99
C LEU A 27 -13.54 1.95 14.75
N TRP A 28 -14.40 2.67 14.04
CA TRP A 28 -15.48 3.43 14.63
C TRP A 28 -16.54 2.53 15.29
N PHE A 29 -16.94 1.46 14.60
CA PHE A 29 -18.04 0.62 15.04
C PHE A 29 -17.64 -0.42 16.08
N PHE A 30 -16.47 -1.05 15.92
CA PHE A 30 -16.03 -2.16 16.79
C PHE A 30 -15.04 -1.75 17.87
N GLU A 31 -14.22 -0.74 17.62
CA GLU A 31 -13.15 -0.33 18.53
C GLU A 31 -13.47 0.98 19.27
N SER A 32 -14.60 1.62 18.95
CA SER A 32 -15.02 2.91 19.53
C SER A 32 -13.96 4.02 19.39
N ILE A 33 -13.08 3.92 18.37
CA ILE A 33 -12.07 4.92 18.10
C ILE A 33 -12.74 6.11 17.39
N ASP A 34 -12.48 7.31 17.89
CA ASP A 34 -12.96 8.53 17.27
C ASP A 34 -12.19 8.84 15.97
N VAL A 35 -12.73 8.36 14.84
CA VAL A 35 -12.16 8.60 13.51
C VAL A 35 -12.32 10.04 13.02
N PHE A 36 -13.19 10.84 13.67
CA PHE A 36 -13.43 12.23 13.28
C PHE A 36 -12.26 13.15 13.63
N VAL A 37 -11.43 12.77 14.58
CA VAL A 37 -10.22 13.52 14.95
C VAL A 37 -9.29 13.72 13.75
N ALA A 38 -9.16 12.72 12.88
CA ALA A 38 -8.32 12.80 11.68
C ALA A 38 -9.07 13.25 10.41
N LEU A 39 -10.36 13.58 10.51
CA LEU A 39 -11.23 13.79 9.35
C LEU A 39 -10.76 14.95 8.45
N THR A 40 -10.32 16.05 9.03
CA THR A 40 -9.89 17.22 8.25
C THR A 40 -8.64 16.93 7.43
N GLY A 41 -7.64 16.33 8.04
CA GLY A 41 -6.42 15.89 7.33
C GLY A 41 -6.73 14.85 6.26
N LEU A 42 -7.60 13.89 6.56
CA LEU A 42 -8.09 12.89 5.60
C LEU A 42 -8.75 13.55 4.38
N LEU A 43 -9.64 14.51 4.58
CA LEU A 43 -10.31 15.22 3.47
C LEU A 43 -9.30 15.95 2.58
N ILE A 44 -8.31 16.61 3.16
CA ILE A 44 -7.24 17.28 2.40
C ILE A 44 -6.46 16.26 1.55
N ILE A 45 -6.10 15.11 2.11
CA ILE A 45 -5.40 14.05 1.38
C ILE A 45 -6.26 13.51 0.24
N ILE A 46 -7.56 13.24 0.50
CA ILE A 46 -8.49 12.76 -0.53
C ILE A 46 -8.60 13.77 -1.67
N VAL A 47 -8.75 15.06 -1.38
CA VAL A 47 -8.80 16.11 -2.40
C VAL A 47 -7.52 16.14 -3.23
N GLY A 48 -6.35 16.14 -2.60
CA GLY A 48 -5.06 16.07 -3.29
C GLY A 48 -4.90 14.81 -4.15
N PHE A 49 -5.38 13.68 -3.65
CA PHE A 49 -5.31 12.41 -4.35
C PHE A 49 -6.29 12.34 -5.54
N VAL A 50 -7.52 12.82 -5.38
CA VAL A 50 -8.49 12.93 -6.47
C VAL A 50 -7.96 13.85 -7.57
N PHE A 51 -7.35 14.99 -7.18
CA PHE A 51 -6.72 15.90 -8.13
C PHE A 51 -5.53 15.24 -8.86
N TYR A 52 -4.71 14.43 -8.15
CA TYR A 52 -3.65 13.63 -8.76
C TYR A 52 -4.20 12.65 -9.79
N ILE A 53 -5.24 11.90 -9.45
CA ILE A 53 -5.90 10.96 -10.36
C ILE A 53 -6.43 11.72 -11.59
N TYR A 54 -7.16 12.81 -11.38
CA TYR A 54 -7.74 13.62 -12.46
C TYR A 54 -6.67 14.16 -13.41
N SER A 55 -5.55 14.67 -12.87
CA SER A 55 -4.45 15.21 -13.65
C SER A 55 -3.69 14.16 -14.47
N ASN A 56 -3.74 12.89 -14.06
CA ASN A 56 -2.99 11.81 -14.69
C ASN A 56 -3.91 10.78 -15.39
N ILE A 57 -5.24 10.92 -15.29
CA ILE A 57 -6.18 10.04 -15.98
C ILE A 57 -6.06 10.24 -17.48
N ASN A 58 -5.54 9.23 -18.15
CA ASN A 58 -5.67 9.13 -19.60
C ASN A 58 -7.06 8.52 -19.86
N SER A 59 -7.95 9.28 -20.50
CA SER A 59 -9.37 8.93 -20.74
C SER A 59 -9.59 7.62 -21.51
N GLN A 60 -8.51 6.98 -21.96
CA GLN A 60 -8.54 5.74 -22.74
C GLN A 60 -8.37 4.46 -21.88
N ILE A 61 -8.12 4.57 -20.56
CA ILE A 61 -7.89 3.38 -19.74
C ILE A 61 -9.24 2.92 -19.16
N THR A 62 -9.89 2.02 -19.87
CA THR A 62 -11.06 1.28 -19.35
C THR A 62 -10.58 -0.01 -18.72
N ILE A 63 -11.07 -0.31 -17.52
CA ILE A 63 -10.83 -1.60 -16.86
C ILE A 63 -12.07 -2.50 -16.96
N SER A 64 -11.83 -3.78 -17.11
CA SER A 64 -12.90 -4.78 -17.21
C SER A 64 -13.57 -5.02 -15.84
N LYS A 65 -14.81 -5.55 -15.85
CA LYS A 65 -15.53 -5.94 -14.62
C LYS A 65 -14.71 -6.87 -13.72
N ASN A 66 -13.98 -7.82 -14.32
CA ASN A 66 -13.14 -8.75 -13.57
C ASN A 66 -11.97 -8.03 -12.88
N GLN A 67 -11.39 -7.01 -13.51
CA GLN A 67 -10.34 -6.20 -12.90
C GLN A 67 -10.87 -5.37 -11.73
N HIS A 68 -12.07 -4.81 -11.84
CA HIS A 68 -12.75 -4.14 -10.71
C HIS A 68 -12.94 -5.10 -9.53
N LEU A 69 -13.41 -6.33 -9.78
CA LEU A 69 -13.58 -7.34 -8.74
C LEU A 69 -12.25 -7.70 -8.08
N VAL A 70 -11.20 -7.92 -8.86
CA VAL A 70 -9.85 -8.22 -8.35
C VAL A 70 -9.33 -7.08 -7.48
N LEU A 71 -9.47 -5.82 -7.92
CA LEU A 71 -9.06 -4.64 -7.14
C LEU A 71 -9.84 -4.53 -5.83
N PHE A 72 -11.15 -4.75 -5.87
CA PHE A 72 -11.98 -4.74 -4.66
C PHE A 72 -11.55 -5.80 -3.65
N VAL A 73 -11.42 -7.06 -4.10
CA VAL A 73 -10.97 -8.16 -3.23
C VAL A 73 -9.58 -7.89 -2.67
N MET A 74 -8.66 -7.41 -3.50
CA MET A 74 -7.30 -7.06 -3.08
C MET A 74 -7.32 -5.99 -1.99
N THR A 75 -8.04 -4.89 -2.20
CA THR A 75 -8.11 -3.78 -1.25
C THR A 75 -8.76 -4.20 0.07
N PHE A 76 -9.87 -4.94 -0.01
CA PHE A 76 -10.54 -5.48 1.17
C PHE A 76 -9.60 -6.40 1.97
N SER A 77 -8.88 -7.28 1.29
CA SER A 77 -7.92 -8.18 1.92
C SER A 77 -6.76 -7.43 2.59
N PHE A 78 -6.26 -6.36 1.98
CA PHE A 78 -5.22 -5.53 2.57
C PHE A 78 -5.71 -4.80 3.82
N SER A 79 -6.92 -4.22 3.77
CA SER A 79 -7.51 -3.55 4.93
C SER A 79 -7.74 -4.52 6.09
N LEU A 80 -8.27 -5.71 5.80
CA LEU A 80 -8.47 -6.75 6.80
C LEU A 80 -7.14 -7.24 7.40
N SER A 81 -6.12 -7.43 6.55
CA SER A 81 -4.78 -7.80 6.99
C SER A 81 -4.17 -6.75 7.92
N ALA A 82 -4.31 -5.46 7.60
CA ALA A 82 -3.83 -4.37 8.44
C ALA A 82 -4.49 -4.36 9.82
N LEU A 83 -5.81 -4.60 9.88
CA LEU A 83 -6.55 -4.71 11.14
C LEU A 83 -6.10 -5.91 11.98
N ILE A 84 -5.89 -7.08 11.36
CA ILE A 84 -5.40 -8.28 12.04
C ILE A 84 -3.99 -8.06 12.58
N HIS A 85 -3.10 -7.46 11.78
CA HIS A 85 -1.73 -7.18 12.21
C HIS A 85 -1.70 -6.19 13.38
N TRP A 86 -2.52 -5.15 13.33
CA TRP A 86 -2.65 -4.20 14.42
C TRP A 86 -3.12 -4.87 15.71
N LYS A 87 -4.16 -5.72 15.65
CA LYS A 87 -4.63 -6.49 16.81
C LYS A 87 -3.55 -7.41 17.37
N ASN A 88 -2.77 -8.05 16.52
CA ASN A 88 -1.65 -8.87 16.96
C ASN A 88 -0.56 -8.03 17.67
N LEU A 89 -0.30 -6.82 17.18
CA LEU A 89 0.66 -5.90 17.78
C LEU A 89 0.17 -5.34 19.14
N GLU A 90 -1.14 -5.09 19.29
CA GLU A 90 -1.75 -4.73 20.57
C GLU A 90 -1.62 -5.84 21.62
N GLN A 91 -1.56 -7.10 21.19
CA GLN A 91 -1.31 -8.26 22.06
C GLN A 91 0.19 -8.49 22.31
N ASP A 92 1.04 -7.51 22.00
CA ASP A 92 2.50 -7.58 22.14
C ASP A 92 3.18 -8.73 21.36
N ILE A 93 2.54 -9.24 20.30
CA ILE A 93 3.18 -10.21 19.41
C ILE A 93 4.32 -9.50 18.67
N PRO A 94 5.56 -10.01 18.71
CA PRO A 94 6.69 -9.35 18.08
C PRO A 94 6.50 -9.17 16.57
N SER A 95 6.77 -7.97 16.04
CA SER A 95 6.63 -7.64 14.61
C SER A 95 7.38 -8.63 13.71
N VAL A 96 8.57 -9.06 14.13
CA VAL A 96 9.38 -10.05 13.39
C VAL A 96 8.65 -11.39 13.25
N PHE A 97 7.91 -11.81 14.28
CA PHE A 97 7.13 -13.05 14.25
C PHE A 97 5.95 -12.95 13.29
N ILE A 98 5.26 -11.81 13.27
CA ILE A 98 4.16 -11.55 12.32
C ILE A 98 4.69 -11.58 10.88
N ILE A 99 5.82 -10.89 10.61
CA ILE A 99 6.46 -10.87 9.29
C ILE A 99 6.87 -12.31 8.89
N ALA A 100 7.52 -13.06 9.79
CA ALA A 100 7.96 -14.41 9.48
C ALA A 100 6.79 -15.32 9.07
N ASN A 101 5.67 -15.27 9.82
CA ASN A 101 4.47 -16.05 9.49
C ASN A 101 3.87 -15.63 8.14
N GLN A 102 3.79 -14.33 7.86
CA GLN A 102 3.32 -13.81 6.58
C GLN A 102 4.19 -14.32 5.43
N GLU A 103 5.50 -14.19 5.54
CA GLU A 103 6.45 -14.60 4.50
C GLU A 103 6.46 -16.13 4.28
N ILE A 104 6.28 -16.92 5.32
CA ILE A 104 6.11 -18.37 5.21
C ILE A 104 4.87 -18.70 4.37
N ILE A 105 3.74 -18.06 4.63
CA ILE A 105 2.50 -18.30 3.86
C ILE A 105 2.69 -17.88 2.40
N VAL A 106 3.32 -16.73 2.16
CA VAL A 106 3.61 -16.24 0.80
C VAL A 106 4.55 -17.20 0.07
N PHE A 107 5.59 -17.70 0.75
CA PHE A 107 6.54 -18.66 0.20
C PHE A 107 5.84 -19.96 -0.24
N PHE A 108 5.05 -20.58 0.64
CA PHE A 108 4.34 -21.82 0.30
C PHE A 108 3.28 -21.62 -0.78
N SER A 109 2.56 -20.50 -0.75
CA SER A 109 1.59 -20.15 -1.81
C SER A 109 2.28 -20.00 -3.16
N GLY A 110 3.42 -19.30 -3.19
CA GLY A 110 4.25 -19.15 -4.38
C GLY A 110 4.79 -20.49 -4.89
N LEU A 111 5.25 -21.35 -4.00
CA LEU A 111 5.73 -22.69 -4.33
C LEU A 111 4.64 -23.54 -4.98
N ILE A 112 3.43 -23.58 -4.39
CA ILE A 112 2.28 -24.30 -4.96
C ILE A 112 1.93 -23.80 -6.35
N PHE A 113 1.95 -22.46 -6.54
CA PHE A 113 1.68 -21.84 -7.83
C PHE A 113 2.73 -22.23 -8.88
N MET A 114 4.02 -22.26 -8.51
CA MET A 114 5.12 -22.65 -9.39
C MET A 114 5.07 -24.15 -9.76
N LEU A 115 4.68 -25.01 -8.81
CA LEU A 115 4.48 -26.43 -9.06
C LEU A 115 3.42 -26.67 -10.12
N LYS A 116 2.32 -25.90 -10.10
CA LYS A 116 1.26 -26.00 -11.10
C LYS A 116 1.69 -25.52 -12.49
N GLN A 117 2.66 -24.61 -12.58
CA GLN A 117 3.12 -24.06 -13.86
C GLN A 117 4.33 -24.79 -14.48
N THR A 118 4.79 -25.90 -13.87
CA THR A 118 5.98 -26.67 -14.32
C THR A 118 7.26 -25.84 -14.52
N GLU A 119 7.37 -24.72 -13.80
CA GLU A 119 8.47 -23.75 -13.95
C GLU A 119 9.68 -24.04 -13.03
N LEU A 120 9.63 -25.12 -12.25
CA LEU A 120 10.69 -25.47 -11.28
C LEU A 120 12.06 -25.67 -11.93
N SER A 121 12.13 -26.17 -13.17
CA SER A 121 13.38 -26.35 -13.90
C SER A 121 14.07 -25.01 -14.17
N LYS A 122 13.31 -23.96 -14.47
CA LYS A 122 13.84 -22.61 -14.69
C LYS A 122 14.39 -21.96 -13.41
N LEU A 123 13.85 -22.35 -12.27
CA LEU A 123 14.29 -21.85 -10.96
C LEU A 123 15.72 -22.27 -10.67
N LYS A 124 16.03 -23.53 -10.88
CA LYS A 124 17.38 -24.09 -10.62
C LYS A 124 18.48 -23.39 -11.44
N THR A 125 18.16 -23.00 -12.66
CA THR A 125 19.11 -22.30 -13.55
C THR A 125 19.22 -20.80 -13.27
N ASN A 126 18.15 -20.17 -12.80
CA ASN A 126 18.09 -18.71 -12.64
C ASN A 126 18.48 -18.23 -11.24
N ILE A 127 18.29 -19.03 -10.18
CA ILE A 127 18.65 -18.65 -8.80
C ILE A 127 20.09 -18.17 -8.68
N PRO A 128 21.13 -18.88 -9.19
CA PRO A 128 22.51 -18.42 -9.01
C PRO A 128 22.77 -17.05 -9.63
N ILE A 129 22.14 -16.78 -10.77
CA ILE A 129 22.32 -15.54 -11.54
C ILE A 129 21.73 -14.33 -10.82
N TYR A 130 20.57 -14.51 -10.20
CA TYR A 130 19.82 -13.43 -9.59
C TYR A 130 19.94 -13.37 -8.06
N PHE A 131 20.63 -14.30 -7.43
CA PHE A 131 20.68 -14.46 -5.98
C PHE A 131 20.99 -13.15 -5.25
N LYS A 132 22.05 -12.43 -5.66
CA LYS A 132 22.46 -11.17 -5.03
C LYS A 132 21.35 -10.10 -5.13
N LYS A 133 20.70 -9.98 -6.30
CA LYS A 133 19.63 -8.99 -6.52
C LYS A 133 18.38 -9.35 -5.71
N VAL A 134 18.02 -10.63 -5.68
CA VAL A 134 16.86 -11.12 -4.92
C VAL A 134 17.09 -10.95 -3.41
N SER A 135 18.29 -11.29 -2.91
CA SER A 135 18.62 -11.13 -1.49
C SER A 135 18.60 -9.67 -1.06
N LEU A 136 19.13 -8.76 -1.88
CA LEU A 136 19.07 -7.33 -1.58
C LEU A 136 17.62 -6.83 -1.57
N MET A 137 16.82 -7.23 -2.55
CA MET A 137 15.40 -6.87 -2.61
C MET A 137 14.62 -7.43 -1.41
N SER A 138 14.88 -8.67 -1.02
CA SER A 138 14.24 -9.29 0.16
C SER A 138 14.61 -8.55 1.45
N LEU A 139 15.87 -8.13 1.59
CA LEU A 139 16.31 -7.32 2.74
C LEU A 139 15.57 -5.97 2.78
N VAL A 140 15.45 -5.28 1.66
CA VAL A 140 14.74 -4.00 1.57
C VAL A 140 13.25 -4.18 1.91
N ILE A 141 12.60 -5.24 1.39
CA ILE A 141 11.20 -5.54 1.71
C ILE A 141 11.05 -5.86 3.19
N PHE A 142 11.94 -6.68 3.77
CA PHE A 142 11.90 -7.00 5.20
C PHE A 142 12.00 -5.74 6.07
N LEU A 143 12.96 -4.86 5.77
CA LEU A 143 13.12 -3.60 6.51
C LEU A 143 11.88 -2.69 6.34
N ALA A 144 11.33 -2.60 5.14
CA ALA A 144 10.11 -1.83 4.90
C ALA A 144 8.91 -2.35 5.70
N LEU A 145 8.72 -3.67 5.75
CA LEU A 145 7.69 -4.30 6.58
C LEU A 145 7.93 -4.07 8.07
N LEU A 146 9.17 -4.21 8.53
CA LEU A 146 9.53 -4.00 9.92
C LEU A 146 9.21 -2.56 10.37
N PHE A 147 9.63 -1.55 9.61
CA PHE A 147 9.32 -0.15 9.89
C PHE A 147 7.81 0.12 9.81
N SER A 148 7.11 -0.50 8.85
CA SER A 148 5.65 -0.38 8.74
C SER A 148 4.94 -0.92 9.99
N PHE A 149 5.36 -2.07 10.52
CA PHE A 149 4.76 -2.63 11.74
C PHE A 149 5.14 -1.87 13.00
N ILE A 150 6.34 -1.32 13.09
CA ILE A 150 6.71 -0.41 14.19
C ILE A 150 5.78 0.81 14.15
N GLY A 151 5.63 1.44 13.00
CA GLY A 151 4.71 2.58 12.84
C GLY A 151 3.24 2.21 13.13
N LEU A 152 2.80 1.01 12.72
CA LEU A 152 1.44 0.54 12.99
C LEU A 152 1.19 0.28 14.49
N LYS A 153 2.21 -0.15 15.24
CA LYS A 153 2.13 -0.34 16.70
C LYS A 153 1.94 1.00 17.42
N ASP A 154 2.64 2.03 16.98
CA ASP A 154 2.62 3.37 17.60
C ASP A 154 1.41 4.22 17.18
N THR A 155 0.69 3.77 16.13
CA THR A 155 -0.47 4.46 15.58
C THR A 155 -1.69 3.54 15.55
N ASN A 156 -2.62 3.80 14.66
CA ASN A 156 -3.74 2.91 14.36
C ASN A 156 -3.81 2.61 12.86
N PRO A 157 -4.55 1.57 12.43
CA PRO A 157 -4.67 1.19 11.03
C PRO A 157 -5.24 2.30 10.13
N LEU A 158 -6.08 3.17 10.68
CA LEU A 158 -6.64 4.31 9.92
C LEU A 158 -5.54 5.31 9.58
N THR A 159 -4.80 5.77 10.58
CA THR A 159 -3.68 6.72 10.38
C THR A 159 -2.64 6.14 9.44
N SER A 160 -2.27 4.87 9.63
CA SER A 160 -1.34 4.16 8.76
C SER A 160 -1.82 4.08 7.32
N SER A 161 -3.11 3.77 7.11
CA SER A 161 -3.72 3.70 5.78
C SER A 161 -3.81 5.07 5.10
N ILE A 162 -4.09 6.12 5.86
CA ILE A 162 -4.09 7.50 5.38
C ILE A 162 -2.69 7.92 4.92
N LEU A 163 -1.67 7.64 5.74
CA LEU A 163 -0.28 7.93 5.40
C LEU A 163 0.17 7.14 4.16
N PHE A 164 -0.35 5.92 3.97
CA PHE A 164 -0.07 5.13 2.78
C PHE A 164 -0.58 5.78 1.48
N LEU A 165 -1.61 6.64 1.54
CA LEU A 165 -2.02 7.46 0.38
C LEU A 165 -0.92 8.44 -0.07
N ALA A 166 0.06 8.73 0.77
CA ALA A 166 1.21 9.52 0.38
C ALA A 166 2.23 8.73 -0.46
N SER A 167 2.08 7.41 -0.62
CA SER A 167 3.02 6.59 -1.40
C SER A 167 3.20 7.02 -2.86
N PRO A 168 2.19 7.52 -3.59
CA PRO A 168 2.40 8.10 -4.91
C PRO A 168 3.41 9.26 -4.92
N LEU A 169 3.50 10.03 -3.83
CA LEU A 169 4.45 11.14 -3.71
C LEU A 169 5.89 10.64 -3.76
N THR A 170 6.17 9.64 -2.93
CA THR A 170 7.50 9.03 -2.88
C THR A 170 7.85 8.44 -4.24
N THR A 171 6.90 7.76 -4.90
CA THR A 171 7.08 7.20 -6.24
C THR A 171 7.44 8.29 -7.27
N ILE A 172 6.73 9.43 -7.29
CA ILE A 172 6.99 10.55 -8.20
C ILE A 172 8.39 11.16 -7.93
N LEU A 173 8.73 11.38 -6.65
CA LEU A 173 10.02 11.95 -6.28
C LEU A 173 11.17 11.02 -6.67
N PHE A 174 11.05 9.72 -6.41
CA PHE A 174 12.04 8.73 -6.81
C PHE A 174 12.15 8.64 -8.34
N SER A 175 11.04 8.64 -9.06
CA SER A 175 11.00 8.62 -10.52
C SER A 175 11.75 9.83 -11.10
N SER A 176 11.49 11.01 -10.56
CA SER A 176 12.18 12.24 -10.96
C SER A 176 13.69 12.18 -10.68
N TYR A 177 14.08 11.68 -9.49
CA TYR A 177 15.48 11.63 -9.09
C TYR A 177 16.28 10.58 -9.88
N PHE A 178 15.78 9.35 -9.97
CA PHE A 178 16.51 8.23 -10.57
C PHE A 178 16.34 8.15 -12.10
N PHE A 179 15.15 8.45 -12.61
CA PHE A 179 14.86 8.36 -14.05
C PHE A 179 14.88 9.71 -14.74
N LYS A 180 15.16 10.81 -13.99
CA LYS A 180 15.19 12.18 -14.50
C LYS A 180 13.88 12.62 -15.21
N GLU A 181 12.77 12.05 -14.79
CA GLU A 181 11.46 12.40 -15.30
C GLU A 181 11.08 13.81 -14.83
N LYS A 182 10.54 14.64 -15.73
CA LYS A 182 10.07 15.98 -15.37
C LYS A 182 8.73 15.87 -14.66
N ILE A 183 8.67 16.34 -13.42
CA ILE A 183 7.42 16.44 -12.68
C ILE A 183 6.62 17.64 -13.22
N SER A 184 5.38 17.40 -13.63
CA SER A 184 4.47 18.48 -14.03
C SER A 184 4.12 19.39 -12.85
N VAL A 185 3.78 20.64 -13.13
CA VAL A 185 3.34 21.60 -12.09
C VAL A 185 2.11 21.06 -11.33
N SER A 186 1.20 20.42 -12.06
CA SER A 186 0.02 19.77 -11.46
C SER A 186 0.40 18.71 -10.44
N ASN A 187 1.38 17.85 -10.76
CA ASN A 187 1.85 16.83 -9.83
C ASN A 187 2.54 17.44 -8.60
N TRP A 188 3.27 18.56 -8.75
CA TRP A 188 3.83 19.28 -7.61
C TRP A 188 2.75 19.81 -6.67
N LEU A 189 1.67 20.38 -7.21
CA LEU A 189 0.52 20.83 -6.40
C LEU A 189 -0.13 19.65 -5.65
N CYS A 190 -0.34 18.52 -6.31
CA CYS A 190 -0.86 17.31 -5.64
C CYS A 190 0.04 16.86 -4.50
N ILE A 191 1.37 16.81 -4.73
CA ILE A 191 2.36 16.47 -3.71
C ILE A 191 2.20 17.39 -2.49
N PHE A 192 2.11 18.68 -2.72
CA PHE A 192 2.00 19.67 -1.63
C PHE A 192 0.71 19.49 -0.82
N ILE A 193 -0.43 19.31 -1.50
CA ILE A 193 -1.73 19.12 -0.85
C ILE A 193 -1.73 17.83 -0.01
N ILE A 194 -1.24 16.71 -0.56
CA ILE A 194 -1.21 15.44 0.16
C ILE A 194 -0.23 15.49 1.34
N ALA A 195 0.96 16.07 1.17
CA ALA A 195 1.92 16.23 2.25
C ALA A 195 1.39 17.11 3.38
N PHE A 196 0.71 18.21 3.05
CA PHE A 196 0.04 19.07 4.03
C PHE A 196 -1.07 18.32 4.77
N GLY A 197 -1.91 17.56 4.06
CA GLY A 197 -2.94 16.75 4.68
C GLY A 197 -2.36 15.67 5.61
N ALA A 198 -1.26 15.01 5.22
CA ALA A 198 -0.57 14.05 6.09
C ALA A 198 0.00 14.69 7.36
N PHE A 199 0.54 15.91 7.24
CA PHE A 199 0.99 16.68 8.39
C PHE A 199 -0.17 17.03 9.35
N VAL A 200 -1.32 17.44 8.80
CA VAL A 200 -2.52 17.74 9.61
C VAL A 200 -3.01 16.47 10.33
N VAL A 201 -3.06 15.31 9.65
CA VAL A 201 -3.41 14.03 10.29
C VAL A 201 -2.47 13.73 11.45
N HIS A 202 -1.16 13.83 11.21
CA HIS A 202 -0.18 13.56 12.27
C HIS A 202 -0.38 14.49 13.47
N TYR A 203 -0.56 15.79 13.25
CA TYR A 203 -0.79 16.77 14.33
C TYR A 203 -2.08 16.55 15.12
N GLN A 204 -3.11 15.98 14.49
CA GLN A 204 -4.39 15.70 15.15
C GLN A 204 -4.41 14.38 15.90
N THR A 205 -3.50 13.46 15.59
CA THR A 205 -3.45 12.11 16.18
C THR A 205 -2.36 11.97 17.26
N THR A 206 -1.51 12.96 17.43
CA THR A 206 -0.54 13.12 18.54
C THR A 206 -1.11 14.00 19.63
#